data_ebd7f317026aa3310417fc135f53d15e
#
_entry.id   ebd7f317026aa3310417fc135f53d15e
#
_cell.length_a   1.000
_cell.length_b   1.000
_cell.length_c   1.000
_cell.angle_alpha   90.00
_cell.angle_beta   90.00
_cell.angle_gamma   90.00
#
_symmetry.space_group_name_H-M   'P 1'
#
loop_
_entity.id
_entity.type
_entity.pdbx_description
1 polymer ?
#
loop_
_entity_poly.entity_id
_entity_poly.type
_entity_poly.pdbx_seq_one_letter_code
_entity_poly.pdbx_strand_id
1 'polypeptide(L)'
;MGLSLSAEQKKLTQLFDKTNTYVIPSYQRPYSWGEKECSELWEDLKFRFDDESSDEYFLGNIVLAKSNQNDVIEVIDGQQRLITLTIFLKVLFLFDTDNDYLEEAIWNKDRRDKTKKTPRLTTRVYEDNDNKNFKEILDYTEEQIKEIDIKTSNQFQENLKFFYDRLTDINEIKADNIPSFGDFLLEKVYILPIQSVDAEEDKAREKALVIFETINNRGLDLSDSDIFKAQLYNSALNQEKSEDFIEKWTALVELAKINDYTLVDIFRIYTHILRGKNGETGNEIGLRAFFAQDSFEDDDKKKPNYIPLRKQKYIDVLNDLNKILLAISVFNQCIQNEYDKDHPYRKFSKWFQIIDEYTNNYPRFVIFVYLFYNSTIDKNQNLILNNQQIDNLILLSQNIIRYSYLHTSAMKIKFEIFKIIETIAKNTPYSFSDKIEKLKKEDFTSFRVKDGRKKGFILLAIYLSKNQEAIYPYYFHNIITNINQKNLNSSWEKQDYKIYSNSIANLLLTDIKRKTQALNQRVEAYKKSKVIDLQNLSNRLNDFNYQDFKEREERLSSRLEEFFSSDKLW
;
A
#
# COMPACT_ATOMS: atom_id res chain seq x y z
N MET A 1 10.06 36.65 1.00
CA MET A 1 11.42 36.10 1.24
C MET A 1 11.92 35.49 -0.05
N GLY A 2 13.09 35.95 -0.59
CA GLY A 2 13.62 35.40 -1.83
C GLY A 2 14.08 33.96 -1.64
N LEU A 3 13.75 33.08 -2.59
CA LEU A 3 14.31 31.72 -2.69
C LEU A 3 15.80 31.88 -3.03
N SER A 4 16.70 31.58 -2.07
CA SER A 4 18.12 31.44 -2.35
C SER A 4 18.38 30.04 -2.86
N LEU A 5 18.45 29.87 -4.18
CA LEU A 5 18.64 28.62 -4.88
C LEU A 5 20.03 28.62 -5.53
N SER A 6 20.78 27.55 -5.35
CA SER A 6 21.96 27.23 -6.12
C SER A 6 21.72 25.93 -6.89
N ALA A 7 21.90 25.95 -8.19
CA ALA A 7 21.82 24.78 -9.06
C ALA A 7 22.99 24.87 -10.06
N GLU A 8 23.99 24.04 -9.86
CA GLU A 8 25.17 23.95 -10.71
C GLU A 8 25.54 22.49 -10.90
N GLN A 9 25.78 22.08 -12.14
CA GLN A 9 26.22 20.75 -12.48
C GLN A 9 27.58 20.45 -11.85
N LYS A 10 27.73 19.36 -11.15
CA LYS A 10 28.94 18.94 -10.44
C LYS A 10 29.39 17.56 -10.84
N LYS A 11 30.69 17.37 -11.01
CA LYS A 11 31.32 16.05 -11.05
C LYS A 11 31.21 15.34 -9.71
N LEU A 12 31.34 14.01 -9.67
CA LEU A 12 31.32 13.30 -8.40
C LEU A 12 32.46 13.73 -7.46
N THR A 13 33.65 14.06 -7.99
CA THR A 13 34.75 14.65 -7.18
C THR A 13 34.34 15.95 -6.50
N GLN A 14 33.57 16.79 -7.16
CA GLN A 14 33.09 18.06 -6.59
C GLN A 14 31.92 17.88 -5.65
N LEU A 15 31.05 16.89 -5.93
CA LEU A 15 29.94 16.54 -5.04
C LEU A 15 30.46 16.02 -3.71
N PHE A 16 31.34 15.02 -3.76
CA PHE A 16 31.92 14.36 -2.59
C PHE A 16 33.22 15.03 -2.11
N ASP A 17 33.40 16.30 -2.39
CA ASP A 17 34.54 17.10 -1.89
C ASP A 17 34.63 17.00 -0.34
N LYS A 18 35.86 17.07 0.15
CA LYS A 18 36.20 16.97 1.59
C LYS A 18 35.49 17.98 2.51
N THR A 19 34.91 19.03 1.96
CA THR A 19 34.16 20.05 2.71
C THR A 19 32.69 19.70 2.86
N ASN A 20 32.20 18.73 2.11
CA ASN A 20 30.78 18.31 2.12
C ASN A 20 30.59 17.04 2.95
N THR A 21 29.65 17.06 3.86
CA THR A 21 29.17 15.87 4.60
C THR A 21 27.66 15.79 4.43
N TYR A 22 27.18 14.63 4.04
CA TYR A 22 25.78 14.43 3.73
C TYR A 22 25.10 13.59 4.79
N VAL A 23 23.84 13.90 5.06
CA VAL A 23 22.97 13.11 5.93
C VAL A 23 21.63 12.87 5.26
N ILE A 24 21.18 11.63 5.27
CA ILE A 24 19.80 11.27 4.90
C ILE A 24 18.97 11.39 6.16
N PRO A 25 17.96 12.29 6.20
CA PRO A 25 17.14 12.51 7.39
C PRO A 25 16.34 11.28 7.79
N SER A 26 15.97 11.19 9.07
CA SER A 26 15.22 10.07 9.64
C SER A 26 13.81 9.89 9.09
N TYR A 27 13.23 10.91 8.49
CA TYR A 27 11.92 10.86 7.87
C TYR A 27 11.94 10.31 6.43
N GLN A 28 13.10 10.09 5.84
CA GLN A 28 13.21 9.47 4.52
C GLN A 28 12.84 7.98 4.58
N ARG A 29 12.51 7.40 3.41
CA ARG A 29 12.22 5.97 3.30
C ARG A 29 13.51 5.15 3.41
N PRO A 30 13.42 3.87 3.84
CA PRO A 30 14.55 2.96 3.81
C PRO A 30 15.17 2.81 2.41
N TYR A 31 16.41 2.35 2.38
CA TYR A 31 17.08 2.02 1.14
C TYR A 31 16.39 0.83 0.46
N SER A 32 16.00 1.00 -0.80
CA SER A 32 15.15 0.03 -1.50
C SER A 32 15.57 -0.29 -2.95
N TRP A 33 16.63 0.36 -3.47
CA TRP A 33 17.17 -0.03 -4.77
C TRP A 33 17.74 -1.44 -4.70
N GLY A 34 17.32 -2.30 -5.65
CA GLY A 34 17.76 -3.68 -5.76
C GLY A 34 18.59 -3.92 -7.00
N GLU A 35 18.75 -5.19 -7.33
CA GLU A 35 19.53 -5.65 -8.49
C GLU A 35 19.09 -4.96 -9.79
N LYS A 36 17.80 -4.72 -9.98
CA LYS A 36 17.27 -4.08 -11.19
C LYS A 36 17.81 -2.67 -11.37
N GLU A 37 17.65 -1.81 -10.37
CA GLU A 37 18.08 -0.42 -10.43
C GLU A 37 19.63 -0.32 -10.46
N CYS A 38 20.32 -1.20 -9.75
CA CYS A 38 21.79 -1.29 -9.80
C CYS A 38 22.29 -1.76 -11.18
N SER A 39 21.58 -2.69 -11.83
CA SER A 39 21.91 -3.16 -13.19
C SER A 39 21.70 -2.05 -14.22
N GLU A 40 20.57 -1.33 -14.14
CA GLU A 40 20.31 -0.18 -15.01
C GLU A 40 21.42 0.89 -14.87
N LEU A 41 21.82 1.21 -13.64
CA LEU A 41 22.93 2.14 -13.39
C LEU A 41 24.26 1.62 -13.95
N TRP A 42 24.57 0.34 -13.72
CA TRP A 42 25.79 -0.30 -14.23
C TRP A 42 25.86 -0.25 -15.75
N GLU A 43 24.79 -0.70 -16.43
CA GLU A 43 24.73 -0.73 -17.90
C GLU A 43 24.89 0.65 -18.52
N ASP A 44 24.24 1.67 -17.95
CA ASP A 44 24.37 3.05 -18.41
C ASP A 44 25.81 3.57 -18.28
N LEU A 45 26.43 3.37 -17.12
CA LEU A 45 27.79 3.84 -16.87
C LEU A 45 28.82 3.07 -17.69
N LYS A 46 28.65 1.74 -17.80
CA LYS A 46 29.52 0.86 -18.59
C LYS A 46 29.45 1.20 -20.08
N PHE A 47 28.23 1.37 -20.60
CA PHE A 47 28.01 1.77 -22.00
C PHE A 47 28.74 3.08 -22.32
N ARG A 48 28.67 4.08 -21.40
CA ARG A 48 29.33 5.38 -21.58
C ARG A 48 30.84 5.29 -21.46
N PHE A 49 31.34 4.44 -20.58
CA PHE A 49 32.77 4.20 -20.45
C PHE A 49 33.37 3.53 -21.69
N ASP A 50 32.62 2.60 -22.30
CA ASP A 50 33.08 1.88 -23.49
C ASP A 50 32.92 2.70 -24.79
N ASP A 51 32.06 3.73 -24.78
CA ASP A 51 31.85 4.59 -25.95
C ASP A 51 32.88 5.74 -25.99
N GLU A 52 33.95 5.53 -26.74
CA GLU A 52 35.02 6.54 -26.92
C GLU A 52 34.53 7.90 -27.47
N SER A 53 33.31 7.96 -28.02
CA SER A 53 32.69 9.20 -28.54
C SER A 53 31.97 10.02 -27.50
N SER A 54 31.72 9.47 -26.30
CA SER A 54 30.90 10.05 -25.25
C SER A 54 31.76 10.47 -24.04
N ASP A 55 31.98 11.76 -23.90
CA ASP A 55 32.87 12.30 -22.86
C ASP A 55 32.23 12.45 -21.48
N GLU A 56 30.90 12.47 -21.38
CA GLU A 56 30.20 12.83 -20.14
C GLU A 56 28.89 12.06 -19.97
N TYR A 57 28.52 11.75 -18.73
CA TYR A 57 27.23 11.16 -18.37
C TYR A 57 26.51 11.99 -17.31
N PHE A 58 25.25 12.33 -17.56
CA PHE A 58 24.41 13.06 -16.61
C PHE A 58 23.52 12.10 -15.83
N LEU A 59 23.80 11.95 -14.55
CA LEU A 59 23.12 11.01 -13.66
C LEU A 59 21.74 11.52 -13.16
N GLY A 60 21.45 12.81 -13.34
CA GLY A 60 20.21 13.45 -12.92
C GLY A 60 20.41 14.49 -11.81
N ASN A 61 19.30 14.90 -11.19
CA ASN A 61 19.32 15.91 -10.14
C ASN A 61 19.17 15.29 -8.74
N ILE A 62 19.66 16.00 -7.74
CA ILE A 62 19.39 15.75 -6.31
C ILE A 62 18.95 17.06 -5.66
N VAL A 63 18.14 16.98 -4.61
CA VAL A 63 17.70 18.15 -3.84
C VAL A 63 18.33 18.13 -2.46
N LEU A 64 18.96 19.23 -2.10
CA LEU A 64 19.76 19.37 -0.89
C LEU A 64 19.27 20.55 -0.05
N ALA A 65 19.35 20.43 1.28
CA ALA A 65 19.16 21.52 2.22
C ALA A 65 20.44 21.76 3.02
N LYS A 66 20.91 23.00 3.07
CA LYS A 66 22.11 23.39 3.83
C LYS A 66 21.80 24.57 4.73
N SER A 67 22.14 24.45 6.01
CA SER A 67 22.15 25.58 6.93
C SER A 67 23.52 26.27 6.93
N ASN A 68 23.52 27.60 7.09
CA ASN A 68 24.78 28.35 7.29
C ASN A 68 25.42 28.10 8.67
N GLN A 69 24.67 27.47 9.58
CA GLN A 69 25.13 27.16 10.94
C GLN A 69 25.74 25.76 11.07
N ASN A 70 25.55 24.91 10.06
CA ASN A 70 25.96 23.50 10.10
C ASN A 70 26.67 23.12 8.79
N ASP A 71 27.80 22.42 8.89
CA ASP A 71 28.53 21.92 7.73
C ASP A 71 27.90 20.67 7.09
N VAL A 72 26.85 20.12 7.73
CA VAL A 72 26.12 18.94 7.24
C VAL A 72 25.03 19.35 6.26
N ILE A 73 24.98 18.66 5.14
CA ILE A 73 24.01 18.88 4.07
C ILE A 73 22.96 17.77 4.13
N GLU A 74 21.68 18.12 4.30
CA GLU A 74 20.59 17.14 4.26
C GLU A 74 20.22 16.80 2.82
N VAL A 75 20.04 15.50 2.57
CA VAL A 75 19.59 14.96 1.29
C VAL A 75 18.06 14.86 1.31
N ILE A 76 17.39 15.74 0.59
CA ILE A 76 15.92 15.81 0.50
C ILE A 76 15.40 14.91 -0.63
N ASP A 77 16.15 14.82 -1.73
CA ASP A 77 15.86 13.90 -2.83
C ASP A 77 17.16 13.37 -3.43
N GLY A 78 17.06 12.17 -4.05
CA GLY A 78 18.21 11.46 -4.61
C GLY A 78 18.95 10.55 -3.63
N GLN A 79 18.38 10.28 -2.45
CA GLN A 79 18.99 9.43 -1.42
C GLN A 79 19.38 8.04 -1.93
N GLN A 80 18.47 7.34 -2.65
CA GLN A 80 18.74 6.01 -3.20
C GLN A 80 19.96 6.02 -4.11
N ARG A 81 20.03 7.03 -4.98
CA ARG A 81 21.14 7.22 -5.91
C ARG A 81 22.46 7.49 -5.19
N LEU A 82 22.47 8.38 -4.19
CA LEU A 82 23.67 8.68 -3.43
C LEU A 82 24.18 7.50 -2.61
N ILE A 83 23.27 6.72 -2.00
CA ILE A 83 23.65 5.48 -1.30
C ILE A 83 24.28 4.51 -2.28
N THR A 84 23.62 4.23 -3.42
CA THR A 84 24.11 3.28 -4.42
C THR A 84 25.45 3.71 -5.00
N LEU A 85 25.62 5.01 -5.29
CA LEU A 85 26.93 5.54 -5.72
C LEU A 85 28.00 5.34 -4.66
N THR A 86 27.70 5.59 -3.38
CA THR A 86 28.66 5.39 -2.29
C THR A 86 29.05 3.91 -2.16
N ILE A 87 28.10 3.00 -2.31
CA ILE A 87 28.35 1.54 -2.33
C ILE A 87 29.27 1.20 -3.52
N PHE A 88 28.98 1.73 -4.69
CA PHE A 88 29.77 1.45 -5.89
C PHE A 88 31.20 2.01 -5.77
N LEU A 89 31.37 3.26 -5.31
CA LEU A 89 32.67 3.85 -5.04
C LEU A 89 33.46 3.08 -4.00
N LYS A 90 32.78 2.53 -2.96
CA LYS A 90 33.42 1.63 -1.99
C LYS A 90 33.98 0.37 -2.64
N VAL A 91 33.25 -0.25 -3.57
CA VAL A 91 33.76 -1.43 -4.26
C VAL A 91 34.94 -1.05 -5.16
N LEU A 92 34.87 0.04 -5.91
CA LEU A 92 35.99 0.51 -6.74
C LEU A 92 37.24 0.77 -5.91
N PHE A 93 37.09 1.36 -4.72
CA PHE A 93 38.21 1.61 -3.82
C PHE A 93 38.92 0.33 -3.36
N LEU A 94 38.25 -0.84 -3.35
CA LEU A 94 38.91 -2.12 -3.03
C LEU A 94 39.91 -2.55 -4.10
N PHE A 95 39.71 -2.13 -5.36
CA PHE A 95 40.57 -2.43 -6.50
C PHE A 95 41.61 -1.35 -6.78
N ASP A 96 41.41 -0.13 -6.24
CA ASP A 96 42.31 1.02 -6.42
C ASP A 96 42.46 1.77 -5.08
N THR A 97 43.17 1.13 -4.14
CA THR A 97 43.31 1.61 -2.75
C THR A 97 44.22 2.85 -2.63
N ASP A 98 45.02 3.14 -3.66
CA ASP A 98 45.93 4.29 -3.70
C ASP A 98 45.24 5.54 -4.27
N ASN A 99 43.96 5.45 -4.68
CA ASN A 99 43.20 6.57 -5.21
C ASN A 99 42.57 7.42 -4.09
N ASP A 100 43.24 8.52 -3.77
CA ASP A 100 42.80 9.45 -2.72
C ASP A 100 41.40 10.02 -2.97
N TYR A 101 40.98 10.20 -4.24
CA TYR A 101 39.66 10.74 -4.60
C TYR A 101 38.54 9.74 -4.29
N LEU A 102 38.76 8.44 -4.56
CA LEU A 102 37.81 7.39 -4.16
C LEU A 102 37.68 7.32 -2.63
N GLU A 103 38.80 7.38 -1.92
CA GLU A 103 38.77 7.36 -0.47
C GLU A 103 38.07 8.59 0.12
N GLU A 104 38.36 9.79 -0.42
CA GLU A 104 37.71 11.04 -0.01
C GLU A 104 36.22 11.07 -0.35
N ALA A 105 35.79 10.41 -1.41
CA ALA A 105 34.37 10.32 -1.76
C ALA A 105 33.57 9.48 -0.74
N ILE A 106 34.21 8.52 -0.06
CA ILE A 106 33.54 7.60 0.86
C ILE A 106 33.68 8.09 2.30
N TRP A 107 34.84 8.60 2.69
CA TRP A 107 35.14 8.95 4.10
C TRP A 107 35.66 10.38 4.28
N ASN A 108 35.29 10.96 5.41
CA ASN A 108 35.95 12.11 5.99
C ASN A 108 37.09 11.64 6.89
N LYS A 109 38.32 12.08 6.65
CA LYS A 109 39.48 11.81 7.50
C LYS A 109 39.64 12.91 8.54
N ASP A 110 39.93 12.56 9.79
CA ASP A 110 40.30 13.54 10.79
C ASP A 110 41.67 14.18 10.40
N ARG A 111 41.77 15.51 10.51
CA ARG A 111 42.97 16.24 10.13
C ARG A 111 44.16 15.91 11.02
N ARG A 112 43.91 15.49 12.28
CA ARG A 112 44.95 15.21 13.27
C ARG A 112 45.26 13.71 13.37
N ASP A 113 44.29 12.89 13.11
CA ASP A 113 44.40 11.42 13.20
C ASP A 113 43.77 10.77 11.95
N LYS A 114 44.60 10.57 10.93
CA LYS A 114 44.17 9.99 9.65
C LYS A 114 43.64 8.56 9.76
N THR A 115 43.80 7.89 10.90
CA THR A 115 43.22 6.57 11.16
C THR A 115 41.73 6.66 11.52
N LYS A 116 41.27 7.82 11.97
CA LYS A 116 39.86 8.07 12.27
C LYS A 116 39.12 8.53 11.02
N LYS A 117 38.26 7.66 10.53
CA LYS A 117 37.41 7.88 9.37
C LYS A 117 35.93 7.92 9.79
N THR A 118 35.18 8.82 9.21
CA THR A 118 33.71 8.86 9.32
C THR A 118 33.11 8.86 7.92
N PRO A 119 32.00 8.13 7.68
CA PRO A 119 31.36 8.16 6.36
C PRO A 119 31.02 9.58 5.91
N ARG A 120 31.24 9.88 4.64
CA ARG A 120 30.85 11.16 4.03
C ARG A 120 29.36 11.27 3.87
N LEU A 121 28.69 10.17 3.54
CA LEU A 121 27.25 10.03 3.56
C LEU A 121 26.85 9.17 4.76
N THR A 122 25.90 9.68 5.54
CA THR A 122 25.29 8.94 6.66
C THR A 122 23.79 8.92 6.51
N THR A 123 23.13 7.92 7.10
CA THR A 123 21.68 7.87 7.18
C THR A 123 21.22 7.89 8.64
N ARG A 124 20.12 8.61 8.90
CA ARG A 124 19.41 8.61 10.19
C ARG A 124 18.11 7.83 10.11
N VAL A 125 17.87 7.12 9.01
CA VAL A 125 16.70 6.26 8.85
C VAL A 125 16.82 5.07 9.80
N TYR A 126 15.81 4.89 10.66
CA TYR A 126 15.78 3.81 11.66
C TYR A 126 15.07 2.56 11.16
N GLU A 127 14.15 2.72 10.22
CA GLU A 127 13.43 1.62 9.60
C GLU A 127 14.43 0.65 8.94
N ASP A 128 14.18 -0.65 9.08
CA ASP A 128 15.02 -1.74 8.53
C ASP A 128 16.50 -1.70 8.96
N ASN A 129 16.84 -0.96 10.03
CA ASN A 129 18.21 -0.75 10.51
C ASN A 129 19.17 -0.11 9.48
N ASP A 130 18.66 0.71 8.57
CA ASP A 130 19.42 1.33 7.48
C ASP A 130 20.71 2.02 7.97
N ASN A 131 20.63 2.78 9.05
CA ASN A 131 21.78 3.53 9.59
C ASN A 131 22.93 2.60 10.02
N LYS A 132 22.61 1.43 10.57
CA LYS A 132 23.60 0.42 10.99
C LYS A 132 24.14 -0.33 9.80
N ASN A 133 23.25 -0.87 8.96
CA ASN A 133 23.58 -1.70 7.81
C ASN A 133 24.45 -0.94 6.80
N PHE A 134 24.10 0.32 6.50
CA PHE A 134 24.88 1.14 5.57
C PHE A 134 26.29 1.42 6.09
N LYS A 135 26.42 1.78 7.36
CA LYS A 135 27.74 2.03 7.96
C LYS A 135 28.60 0.77 7.97
N GLU A 136 28.02 -0.36 8.30
CA GLU A 136 28.72 -1.65 8.40
C GLU A 136 29.37 -2.06 7.08
N ILE A 137 28.66 -1.95 5.95
CA ILE A 137 29.16 -2.36 4.63
C ILE A 137 30.34 -1.50 4.14
N LEU A 138 30.47 -0.26 4.60
CA LEU A 138 31.59 0.58 4.21
C LEU A 138 32.93 0.10 4.76
N ASP A 139 32.91 -0.66 5.86
CA ASP A 139 34.09 -1.24 6.49
C ASP A 139 34.41 -2.66 5.98
N TYR A 140 33.58 -3.24 5.10
CA TYR A 140 33.79 -4.62 4.59
C TYR A 140 35.07 -4.73 3.78
N THR A 141 35.81 -5.84 4.02
CA THR A 141 36.93 -6.27 3.20
C THR A 141 36.44 -7.08 1.99
N GLU A 142 37.34 -7.34 1.06
CA GLU A 142 37.05 -8.16 -0.13
C GLU A 142 36.58 -9.58 0.27
N GLU A 143 37.21 -10.18 1.29
CA GLU A 143 36.85 -11.49 1.79
C GLU A 143 35.43 -11.51 2.33
N GLN A 144 35.06 -10.52 3.13
CA GLN A 144 33.70 -10.40 3.68
C GLN A 144 32.65 -10.24 2.60
N ILE A 145 32.97 -9.53 1.49
CA ILE A 145 32.04 -9.40 0.36
C ILE A 145 31.84 -10.73 -0.38
N LYS A 146 32.92 -11.51 -0.56
CA LYS A 146 32.85 -12.85 -1.17
C LYS A 146 31.97 -13.82 -0.38
N GLU A 147 31.98 -13.69 0.95
CA GLU A 147 31.22 -14.55 1.88
C GLU A 147 29.74 -14.14 2.05
N ILE A 148 29.28 -13.05 1.45
CA ILE A 148 27.87 -12.63 1.55
C ILE A 148 26.96 -13.72 0.96
N ASP A 149 26.06 -14.26 1.80
CA ASP A 149 24.97 -15.14 1.37
C ASP A 149 23.72 -14.31 1.05
N ILE A 150 23.37 -14.22 -0.23
CA ILE A 150 22.22 -13.44 -0.74
C ILE A 150 20.89 -13.87 -0.08
N LYS A 151 20.76 -15.10 0.42
CA LYS A 151 19.52 -15.57 1.05
C LYS A 151 19.27 -14.96 2.43
N THR A 152 20.30 -14.49 3.08
CA THR A 152 20.25 -13.95 4.44
C THR A 152 20.73 -12.51 4.53
N SER A 153 21.18 -11.92 3.41
CA SER A 153 21.71 -10.57 3.33
C SER A 153 20.61 -9.49 3.34
N ASN A 154 21.00 -8.29 3.73
CA ASN A 154 20.18 -7.10 3.55
C ASN A 154 20.49 -6.41 2.20
N GLN A 155 19.65 -5.45 1.80
CA GLN A 155 19.74 -4.77 0.52
C GLN A 155 21.09 -4.06 0.27
N PHE A 156 21.74 -3.55 1.31
CA PHE A 156 23.07 -2.93 1.20
C PHE A 156 24.14 -3.96 0.85
N GLN A 157 24.11 -5.12 1.50
CA GLN A 157 25.03 -6.24 1.26
C GLN A 157 24.82 -6.83 -0.14
N GLU A 158 23.57 -7.01 -0.57
CA GLU A 158 23.24 -7.50 -1.92
C GLU A 158 23.82 -6.59 -3.01
N ASN A 159 23.62 -5.28 -2.88
CA ASN A 159 24.12 -4.32 -3.85
C ASN A 159 25.65 -4.16 -3.80
N LEU A 160 26.26 -4.26 -2.62
CA LEU A 160 27.71 -4.30 -2.50
C LEU A 160 28.28 -5.51 -3.23
N LYS A 161 27.71 -6.69 -3.03
CA LYS A 161 28.06 -7.94 -3.72
C LYS A 161 27.83 -7.82 -5.22
N PHE A 162 26.70 -7.26 -5.65
CA PHE A 162 26.38 -7.04 -7.07
C PHE A 162 27.49 -6.27 -7.79
N PHE A 163 27.92 -5.11 -7.28
CA PHE A 163 28.98 -4.31 -7.92
C PHE A 163 30.33 -5.01 -7.85
N TYR A 164 30.61 -5.73 -6.78
CA TYR A 164 31.83 -6.53 -6.67
C TYR A 164 31.89 -7.63 -7.75
N ASP A 165 30.80 -8.37 -7.93
CA ASP A 165 30.73 -9.45 -8.92
C ASP A 165 30.83 -8.88 -10.35
N ARG A 166 30.25 -7.72 -10.65
CA ARG A 166 30.40 -7.03 -11.95
C ARG A 166 31.83 -6.58 -12.23
N LEU A 167 32.53 -6.05 -11.23
CA LEU A 167 33.94 -5.61 -11.40
C LEU A 167 34.91 -6.79 -11.47
N THR A 168 34.56 -7.96 -10.97
CA THR A 168 35.39 -9.18 -11.02
C THR A 168 35.08 -10.06 -12.24
N ASP A 169 33.98 -9.81 -12.95
CA ASP A 169 33.67 -10.53 -14.19
C ASP A 169 34.48 -9.98 -15.36
N ILE A 170 35.42 -10.77 -15.89
CA ILE A 170 36.28 -10.41 -17.02
C ILE A 170 35.51 -10.12 -18.32
N ASN A 171 34.27 -10.64 -18.44
CA ASN A 171 33.40 -10.36 -19.59
C ASN A 171 32.77 -8.96 -19.49
N GLU A 172 32.66 -8.41 -18.29
CA GLU A 172 32.14 -7.06 -18.05
C GLU A 172 33.26 -6.02 -18.16
N ILE A 173 34.35 -6.20 -17.40
CA ILE A 173 35.47 -5.25 -17.38
C ILE A 173 36.79 -5.99 -17.17
N LYS A 174 37.84 -5.55 -17.87
CA LYS A 174 39.18 -6.06 -17.61
C LYS A 174 39.76 -5.42 -16.36
N ALA A 175 40.46 -6.21 -15.56
CA ALA A 175 41.04 -5.73 -14.28
C ALA A 175 41.90 -4.48 -14.46
N ASP A 176 42.68 -4.39 -15.51
CA ASP A 176 43.53 -3.22 -15.80
C ASP A 176 42.74 -1.94 -16.12
N ASN A 177 41.46 -2.06 -16.48
CA ASN A 177 40.58 -0.95 -16.80
C ASN A 177 39.78 -0.44 -15.57
N ILE A 178 39.80 -1.14 -14.44
CA ILE A 178 39.03 -0.76 -13.24
C ILE A 178 39.46 0.62 -12.71
N PRO A 179 40.75 0.95 -12.58
CA PRO A 179 41.17 2.29 -12.17
C PRO A 179 40.66 3.39 -13.11
N SER A 180 40.79 3.17 -14.44
CA SER A 180 40.28 4.12 -15.44
C SER A 180 38.76 4.28 -15.39
N PHE A 181 38.02 3.22 -15.03
CA PHE A 181 36.58 3.29 -14.83
C PHE A 181 36.24 4.09 -13.56
N GLY A 182 37.02 3.94 -12.50
CA GLY A 182 36.94 4.77 -11.30
C GLY A 182 37.14 6.27 -11.60
N ASP A 183 38.18 6.58 -12.38
CA ASP A 183 38.44 7.95 -12.82
C ASP A 183 37.33 8.51 -13.72
N PHE A 184 36.77 7.69 -14.61
CA PHE A 184 35.59 8.07 -15.41
C PHE A 184 34.40 8.42 -14.51
N LEU A 185 34.07 7.59 -13.52
CA LEU A 185 32.99 7.90 -12.59
C LEU A 185 33.22 9.23 -11.87
N LEU A 186 34.42 9.45 -11.38
CA LEU A 186 34.75 10.64 -10.59
C LEU A 186 34.77 11.94 -11.42
N GLU A 187 35.26 11.88 -12.67
CA GLU A 187 35.57 13.06 -13.46
C GLU A 187 34.61 13.31 -14.64
N LYS A 188 33.86 12.28 -15.08
CA LYS A 188 33.01 12.36 -16.29
C LYS A 188 31.52 12.13 -15.99
N VAL A 189 31.19 11.71 -14.78
CA VAL A 189 29.80 11.55 -14.34
C VAL A 189 29.37 12.80 -13.57
N TYR A 190 28.29 13.40 -14.04
CA TYR A 190 27.76 14.66 -13.53
C TYR A 190 26.42 14.47 -12.85
N ILE A 191 26.19 15.23 -11.80
CA ILE A 191 24.94 15.35 -11.07
C ILE A 191 24.58 16.84 -10.93
N LEU A 192 23.29 17.15 -10.88
CA LEU A 192 22.81 18.50 -10.63
C LEU A 192 22.27 18.62 -9.19
N PRO A 193 23.07 19.04 -8.21
CA PRO A 193 22.55 19.37 -6.90
C PRO A 193 21.78 20.69 -6.96
N ILE A 194 20.51 20.65 -6.57
CA ILE A 194 19.65 21.80 -6.39
C ILE A 194 19.59 22.06 -4.89
N GLN A 195 20.32 23.08 -4.45
CA GLN A 195 20.55 23.33 -3.04
C GLN A 195 19.77 24.54 -2.54
N SER A 196 18.95 24.34 -1.51
CA SER A 196 18.39 25.41 -0.70
C SER A 196 19.34 25.76 0.43
N VAL A 197 19.59 27.06 0.61
CA VAL A 197 20.45 27.59 1.68
C VAL A 197 19.66 28.57 2.54
N ASP A 198 19.72 28.40 3.88
CA ASP A 198 19.14 29.36 4.83
C ASP A 198 20.03 29.49 6.08
N ALA A 199 19.77 30.50 6.88
CA ALA A 199 20.43 30.66 8.18
C ALA A 199 20.01 29.59 9.18
N GLU A 200 18.75 29.11 9.09
CA GLU A 200 18.14 28.10 9.96
C GLU A 200 17.97 26.80 9.18
N GLU A 201 18.29 25.67 9.81
CA GLU A 201 18.21 24.32 9.21
C GLU A 201 16.78 23.98 8.75
N ASP A 202 15.77 24.27 9.59
CA ASP A 202 14.38 23.98 9.29
C ASP A 202 13.84 24.79 8.11
N LYS A 203 14.25 26.04 7.99
CA LYS A 203 13.88 26.88 6.84
C LYS A 203 14.56 26.43 5.55
N ALA A 204 15.82 26.00 5.62
CA ALA A 204 16.51 25.41 4.48
C ALA A 204 15.80 24.15 4.00
N ARG A 205 15.40 23.28 4.93
CA ARG A 205 14.64 22.04 4.67
C ARG A 205 13.26 22.33 4.08
N GLU A 206 12.49 23.24 4.68
CA GLU A 206 11.16 23.62 4.18
C GLU A 206 11.23 24.12 2.73
N LYS A 207 12.17 24.99 2.42
CA LYS A 207 12.38 25.48 1.06
C LYS A 207 12.80 24.36 0.10
N ALA A 208 13.69 23.46 0.53
CA ALA A 208 14.12 22.33 -0.28
C ALA A 208 12.96 21.36 -0.57
N LEU A 209 12.07 21.14 0.38
CA LEU A 209 10.85 20.32 0.17
C LEU A 209 9.91 20.97 -0.85
N VAL A 210 9.72 22.29 -0.82
CA VAL A 210 8.91 23.01 -1.83
C VAL A 210 9.53 22.88 -3.22
N ILE A 211 10.87 23.03 -3.32
CA ILE A 211 11.61 22.85 -4.58
C ILE A 211 11.41 21.43 -5.12
N PHE A 212 11.58 20.46 -4.25
CA PHE A 212 11.42 19.06 -4.54
C PHE A 212 9.99 18.72 -5.03
N GLU A 213 8.95 19.21 -4.36
CA GLU A 213 7.56 19.07 -4.80
C GLU A 213 7.35 19.70 -6.20
N THR A 214 7.99 20.83 -6.47
CA THR A 214 7.86 21.55 -7.75
C THR A 214 8.53 20.80 -8.90
N ILE A 215 9.72 20.24 -8.67
CA ILE A 215 10.49 19.52 -9.69
C ILE A 215 9.85 18.18 -9.99
N ASN A 216 9.37 17.45 -8.97
CA ASN A 216 8.77 16.13 -9.13
C ASN A 216 7.35 16.13 -9.71
N ASN A 217 6.65 17.25 -9.66
CA ASN A 217 5.38 17.38 -10.42
C ASN A 217 5.56 17.21 -11.94
N ARG A 218 6.79 17.13 -12.44
CA ARG A 218 7.14 16.96 -13.87
C ARG A 218 7.99 15.71 -14.15
N GLY A 219 8.28 14.84 -13.17
CA GLY A 219 9.17 13.67 -13.28
C GLY A 219 8.72 12.48 -12.42
N LEU A 220 9.58 11.49 -12.23
CA LEU A 220 9.31 10.23 -11.53
C LEU A 220 8.75 10.42 -10.11
N ASP A 221 7.63 9.75 -9.83
CA ASP A 221 6.78 9.94 -8.66
C ASP A 221 7.42 9.48 -7.34
N LEU A 222 7.62 10.45 -6.43
CA LEU A 222 7.59 10.12 -5.00
C LEU A 222 6.22 9.61 -4.59
N SER A 223 6.20 8.68 -3.67
CA SER A 223 4.93 8.28 -3.08
C SER A 223 4.34 9.46 -2.28
N ASP A 224 3.04 9.64 -2.36
CA ASP A 224 2.35 10.68 -1.59
C ASP A 224 2.64 10.53 -0.08
N SER A 225 2.84 9.30 0.41
CA SER A 225 3.17 9.01 1.81
C SER A 225 4.51 9.59 2.25
N ASP A 226 5.53 9.66 1.36
CA ASP A 226 6.82 10.25 1.70
C ASP A 226 6.71 11.76 1.90
N ILE A 227 5.92 12.43 1.04
CA ILE A 227 5.62 13.86 1.18
C ILE A 227 4.89 14.13 2.50
N PHE A 228 3.87 13.31 2.80
CA PHE A 228 3.08 13.47 4.02
C PHE A 228 3.91 13.20 5.28
N LYS A 229 4.78 12.19 5.24
CA LYS A 229 5.75 11.91 6.30
C LYS A 229 6.63 13.12 6.57
N ALA A 230 7.22 13.71 5.52
CA ALA A 230 8.10 14.87 5.65
C ALA A 230 7.39 16.09 6.24
N GLN A 231 6.15 16.38 5.80
CA GLN A 231 5.36 17.51 6.32
C GLN A 231 4.99 17.33 7.80
N LEU A 232 4.58 16.13 8.21
CA LEU A 232 4.26 15.82 9.60
C LEU A 232 5.51 15.78 10.49
N TYR A 233 6.64 15.28 9.96
CA TYR A 233 7.91 15.31 10.66
C TYR A 233 8.36 16.74 10.98
N ASN A 234 8.22 17.67 10.03
CA ASN A 234 8.50 19.08 10.28
C ASN A 234 7.60 19.67 11.38
N SER A 235 6.32 19.27 11.42
CA SER A 235 5.42 19.67 12.53
C SER A 235 5.88 19.12 13.88
N ALA A 236 6.44 17.91 13.93
CA ALA A 236 6.97 17.30 15.13
C ALA A 236 8.30 17.95 15.56
N LEU A 237 9.16 18.26 14.60
CA LEU A 237 10.46 18.91 14.83
C LEU A 237 10.29 20.28 15.49
N ASN A 238 9.36 21.10 15.00
CA ASN A 238 8.98 22.41 15.59
C ASN A 238 8.46 22.32 17.03
N GLN A 239 8.13 21.11 17.51
CA GLN A 239 7.67 20.82 18.87
C GLN A 239 8.72 20.04 19.68
N GLU A 240 9.94 19.87 19.17
CA GLU A 240 11.02 19.05 19.76
C GLU A 240 10.58 17.59 20.04
N LYS A 241 9.75 17.03 19.16
CA LYS A 241 9.12 15.69 19.25
C LYS A 241 9.44 14.78 18.06
N SER A 242 10.59 14.97 17.43
CA SER A 242 10.99 14.20 16.24
C SER A 242 11.14 12.70 16.51
N GLU A 243 11.66 12.31 17.68
CA GLU A 243 11.81 10.89 18.06
C GLU A 243 10.44 10.24 18.31
N ASP A 244 9.53 10.92 19.02
CA ASP A 244 8.15 10.44 19.24
C ASP A 244 7.40 10.27 17.92
N PHE A 245 7.61 11.18 16.97
CA PHE A 245 7.04 11.04 15.63
C PHE A 245 7.56 9.79 14.91
N ILE A 246 8.87 9.57 14.89
CA ILE A 246 9.48 8.42 14.20
C ILE A 246 8.97 7.11 14.78
N GLU A 247 8.96 6.97 16.11
CA GLU A 247 8.43 5.78 16.78
C GLU A 247 6.99 5.49 16.38
N LYS A 248 6.11 6.49 16.46
CA LYS A 248 4.69 6.35 16.11
C LYS A 248 4.47 6.08 14.62
N TRP A 249 5.25 6.75 13.75
CA TRP A 249 5.15 6.53 12.31
C TRP A 249 5.57 5.11 11.93
N THR A 250 6.68 4.63 12.50
CA THR A 250 7.15 3.26 12.27
C THR A 250 6.10 2.23 12.72
N ALA A 251 5.50 2.44 13.89
CA ALA A 251 4.41 1.58 14.36
C ALA A 251 3.18 1.60 13.42
N LEU A 252 2.84 2.76 12.84
CA LEU A 252 1.77 2.85 11.83
C LEU A 252 2.11 2.08 10.55
N VAL A 253 3.35 2.17 10.06
CA VAL A 253 3.82 1.43 8.86
C VAL A 253 3.71 -0.07 9.10
N GLU A 254 4.19 -0.56 10.25
CA GLU A 254 4.13 -1.97 10.62
C GLU A 254 2.67 -2.47 10.72
N LEU A 255 1.81 -1.70 11.38
CA LEU A 255 0.40 -2.05 11.52
C LEU A 255 -0.32 -2.04 10.15
N ALA A 256 0.01 -1.11 9.26
CA ALA A 256 -0.51 -1.08 7.89
C ALA A 256 -0.08 -2.35 7.12
N LYS A 257 1.19 -2.72 7.19
CA LYS A 257 1.75 -3.92 6.56
C LYS A 257 1.08 -5.21 7.06
N ILE A 258 0.88 -5.35 8.37
CA ILE A 258 0.16 -6.49 8.98
C ILE A 258 -1.25 -6.62 8.41
N ASN A 259 -1.91 -5.50 8.11
CA ASN A 259 -3.27 -5.46 7.58
C ASN A 259 -3.35 -5.49 6.05
N ASP A 260 -2.24 -5.64 5.32
CA ASP A 260 -2.15 -5.61 3.86
C ASP A 260 -2.64 -4.29 3.23
N TYR A 261 -2.30 -3.16 3.88
CA TYR A 261 -2.60 -1.81 3.42
C TYR A 261 -1.32 -0.98 3.30
N THR A 262 -1.29 -0.06 2.33
CA THR A 262 -0.25 0.96 2.23
C THR A 262 -0.66 2.23 2.99
N LEU A 263 0.30 3.08 3.37
CA LEU A 263 -0.02 4.37 3.97
C LEU A 263 -0.84 5.27 3.01
N VAL A 264 -0.62 5.15 1.70
CA VAL A 264 -1.42 5.85 0.68
C VAL A 264 -2.90 5.45 0.78
N ASP A 265 -3.20 4.16 0.99
CA ASP A 265 -4.56 3.68 1.21
C ASP A 265 -5.17 4.24 2.50
N ILE A 266 -4.38 4.31 3.57
CA ILE A 266 -4.82 4.87 4.85
C ILE A 266 -5.15 6.36 4.71
N PHE A 267 -4.28 7.14 4.06
CA PHE A 267 -4.56 8.55 3.78
C PHE A 267 -5.79 8.72 2.89
N ARG A 268 -6.05 7.80 1.96
CA ARG A 268 -7.27 7.80 1.15
C ARG A 268 -8.52 7.62 2.02
N ILE A 269 -8.50 6.70 2.98
CA ILE A 269 -9.60 6.54 3.94
C ILE A 269 -9.73 7.81 4.79
N TYR A 270 -8.62 8.39 5.21
CA TYR A 270 -8.60 9.63 5.99
C TYR A 270 -9.24 10.80 5.24
N THR A 271 -9.05 10.91 3.91
CA THR A 271 -9.78 11.93 3.12
C THR A 271 -11.29 11.77 3.24
N HIS A 272 -11.82 10.54 3.23
CA HIS A 272 -13.26 10.31 3.37
C HIS A 272 -13.79 10.70 4.75
N ILE A 273 -13.00 10.47 5.80
CA ILE A 273 -13.33 10.91 7.17
C ILE A 273 -13.43 12.44 7.24
N LEU A 274 -12.42 13.15 6.74
CA LEU A 274 -12.37 14.61 6.75
C LEU A 274 -13.46 15.23 5.87
N ARG A 275 -13.69 14.68 4.68
CA ARG A 275 -14.74 15.11 3.75
C ARG A 275 -16.12 14.92 4.36
N GLY A 276 -16.38 13.78 5.00
CA GLY A 276 -17.63 13.55 5.72
C GLY A 276 -17.87 14.59 6.79
N LYS A 277 -16.86 14.89 7.62
CA LYS A 277 -16.93 15.94 8.64
C LYS A 277 -17.29 17.31 8.06
N ASN A 278 -16.74 17.64 6.89
CA ASN A 278 -16.97 18.92 6.21
C ASN A 278 -18.24 18.94 5.33
N GLY A 279 -18.93 17.82 5.17
CA GLY A 279 -20.14 17.73 4.34
C GLY A 279 -19.86 17.69 2.82
N GLU A 280 -18.73 17.13 2.42
CA GLU A 280 -18.31 17.09 1.02
C GLU A 280 -18.65 15.76 0.38
N THR A 281 -19.63 15.78 -0.48
CA THR A 281 -20.13 14.61 -1.22
C THR A 281 -19.80 14.61 -2.72
N GLY A 282 -19.05 15.63 -3.21
CA GLY A 282 -18.66 15.78 -4.60
C GLY A 282 -17.51 14.84 -5.05
N ASN A 283 -16.89 15.17 -6.18
CA ASN A 283 -15.77 14.42 -6.70
C ASN A 283 -14.57 14.43 -5.73
N GLU A 284 -13.81 13.33 -5.72
CA GLU A 284 -12.54 13.26 -5.00
C GLU A 284 -11.48 14.11 -5.70
N ILE A 285 -10.60 14.71 -4.91
CA ILE A 285 -9.37 15.34 -5.38
C ILE A 285 -8.18 14.44 -5.06
N GLY A 286 -7.07 14.58 -5.78
CA GLY A 286 -5.87 13.79 -5.54
C GLY A 286 -5.32 14.00 -4.12
N LEU A 287 -4.71 12.97 -3.55
CA LEU A 287 -4.22 12.99 -2.17
C LEU A 287 -3.22 14.12 -1.92
N ARG A 288 -2.30 14.32 -2.84
CA ARG A 288 -1.28 15.39 -2.76
C ARG A 288 -1.94 16.78 -2.71
N ALA A 289 -2.91 17.02 -3.58
CA ALA A 289 -3.67 18.25 -3.59
C ALA A 289 -4.49 18.44 -2.31
N PHE A 290 -5.02 17.35 -1.75
CA PHE A 290 -5.81 17.38 -0.53
C PHE A 290 -4.97 17.71 0.71
N PHE A 291 -3.80 17.08 0.87
CA PHE A 291 -3.02 17.12 2.09
C PHE A 291 -1.81 18.05 2.06
N ALA A 292 -1.21 18.29 0.87
CA ALA A 292 0.05 19.00 0.77
C ALA A 292 -0.05 20.44 0.24
N GLN A 293 -1.09 20.77 -0.56
CA GLN A 293 -1.20 22.08 -1.22
C GLN A 293 -2.03 23.09 -0.43
N ASP A 294 -1.64 24.37 -0.46
CA ASP A 294 -2.36 25.48 0.21
C ASP A 294 -3.56 26.00 -0.59
N SER A 295 -3.50 25.91 -1.92
CA SER A 295 -4.53 26.41 -2.82
C SER A 295 -4.63 25.54 -4.08
N PHE A 296 -5.81 25.47 -4.67
CA PHE A 296 -6.06 24.94 -5.99
C PHE A 296 -6.12 26.11 -6.98
N GLU A 297 -5.40 26.02 -8.10
CA GLU A 297 -5.46 27.03 -9.18
C GLU A 297 -6.65 26.85 -10.13
N ASP A 298 -7.57 25.93 -9.84
CA ASP A 298 -8.75 25.69 -10.66
C ASP A 298 -9.88 26.61 -10.18
N ASP A 299 -10.10 27.72 -10.87
CA ASP A 299 -11.04 28.80 -10.52
C ASP A 299 -12.49 28.36 -10.28
N ASP A 300 -12.89 27.16 -10.74
CA ASP A 300 -14.23 26.61 -10.58
C ASP A 300 -14.41 25.67 -9.38
N LYS A 301 -13.35 25.30 -8.69
CA LYS A 301 -13.42 24.37 -7.53
C LYS A 301 -12.78 25.03 -6.32
N LYS A 302 -13.60 25.68 -5.50
CA LYS A 302 -13.15 26.13 -4.17
C LYS A 302 -12.51 24.95 -3.44
N LYS A 303 -11.22 25.08 -3.10
CA LYS A 303 -10.57 24.13 -2.21
C LYS A 303 -11.41 24.02 -0.95
N PRO A 304 -11.83 22.83 -0.56
CA PRO A 304 -12.43 22.62 0.74
C PRO A 304 -11.52 23.21 1.82
N ASN A 305 -12.07 23.66 2.93
CA ASN A 305 -11.32 24.28 4.05
C ASN A 305 -10.43 23.25 4.78
N TYR A 306 -9.56 22.55 4.03
CA TYR A 306 -8.60 21.63 4.62
C TYR A 306 -7.31 22.36 4.96
N ILE A 307 -6.81 22.08 6.12
CA ILE A 307 -5.52 22.58 6.59
C ILE A 307 -4.46 21.60 6.10
N PRO A 308 -3.44 22.03 5.31
CA PRO A 308 -2.34 21.17 4.89
C PRO A 308 -1.65 20.51 6.09
N LEU A 309 -1.13 19.29 5.90
CA LEU A 309 -0.49 18.51 6.98
C LEU A 309 0.61 19.29 7.72
N ARG A 310 1.41 20.09 7.01
CA ARG A 310 2.46 20.91 7.61
C ARG A 310 1.95 21.95 8.63
N LYS A 311 0.66 22.30 8.57
CA LYS A 311 -0.01 23.25 9.51
C LYS A 311 -0.82 22.53 10.59
N GLN A 312 -0.90 21.20 10.56
CA GLN A 312 -1.60 20.40 11.56
C GLN A 312 -0.64 19.93 12.65
N LYS A 313 -1.17 19.60 13.81
CA LYS A 313 -0.39 18.90 14.84
C LYS A 313 -0.18 17.46 14.42
N TYR A 314 1.06 17.04 14.30
CA TYR A 314 1.40 15.69 13.87
C TYR A 314 0.69 14.61 14.72
N ILE A 315 0.61 14.82 16.04
CA ILE A 315 0.04 13.83 16.96
C ILE A 315 -1.45 13.58 16.70
N ASP A 316 -2.21 14.62 16.35
CA ASP A 316 -3.64 14.49 16.06
C ASP A 316 -3.83 13.65 14.79
N VAL A 317 -3.03 13.92 13.76
CA VAL A 317 -3.05 13.16 12.50
C VAL A 317 -2.64 11.69 12.72
N LEU A 318 -1.53 11.45 13.45
CA LEU A 318 -1.08 10.07 13.72
C LEU A 318 -2.11 9.28 14.54
N ASN A 319 -2.79 9.92 15.49
CA ASN A 319 -3.88 9.28 16.27
C ASN A 319 -5.07 8.91 15.38
N ASP A 320 -5.43 9.78 14.43
CA ASP A 320 -6.50 9.50 13.47
C ASP A 320 -6.11 8.35 12.54
N LEU A 321 -4.89 8.35 11.99
CA LEU A 321 -4.38 7.26 11.15
C LEU A 321 -4.33 5.93 11.91
N ASN A 322 -3.88 5.94 13.17
CA ASN A 322 -3.89 4.76 14.02
C ASN A 322 -5.32 4.23 14.23
N LYS A 323 -6.27 5.10 14.50
CA LYS A 323 -7.67 4.69 14.66
C LYS A 323 -8.27 4.09 13.40
N ILE A 324 -7.88 4.58 12.22
CA ILE A 324 -8.25 3.99 10.92
C ILE A 324 -7.66 2.57 10.79
N LEU A 325 -6.39 2.39 11.13
CA LEU A 325 -5.74 1.08 11.08
C LEU A 325 -6.38 0.07 12.05
N LEU A 326 -6.75 0.51 13.23
CA LEU A 326 -7.52 -0.32 14.17
C LEU A 326 -8.89 -0.72 13.59
N ALA A 327 -9.57 0.19 12.87
CA ALA A 327 -10.83 -0.12 12.21
C ALA A 327 -10.65 -1.15 11.08
N ILE A 328 -9.56 -1.05 10.31
CA ILE A 328 -9.18 -2.04 9.30
C ILE A 328 -8.87 -3.38 9.96
N SER A 329 -8.12 -3.40 11.08
CA SER A 329 -7.82 -4.63 11.82
C SER A 329 -9.10 -5.33 12.29
N VAL A 330 -10.07 -4.60 12.84
CA VAL A 330 -11.38 -5.17 13.21
C VAL A 330 -12.08 -5.77 12.00
N PHE A 331 -12.07 -5.07 10.85
CA PHE A 331 -12.67 -5.59 9.62
C PHE A 331 -12.00 -6.89 9.17
N ASN A 332 -10.66 -6.92 9.12
CA ASN A 332 -9.87 -8.08 8.70
C ASN A 332 -10.09 -9.28 9.63
N GLN A 333 -10.08 -9.08 10.94
CA GLN A 333 -10.38 -10.13 11.92
C GLN A 333 -11.81 -10.68 11.77
N CYS A 334 -12.78 -9.82 11.45
CA CYS A 334 -14.14 -10.25 11.16
C CYS A 334 -14.22 -11.09 9.88
N ILE A 335 -13.59 -10.67 8.77
CA ILE A 335 -13.63 -11.44 7.52
C ILE A 335 -12.88 -12.76 7.64
N GLN A 336 -11.79 -12.80 8.41
CA GLN A 336 -11.01 -14.00 8.71
C GLN A 336 -11.66 -14.87 9.79
N ASN A 337 -12.74 -14.37 10.40
CA ASN A 337 -13.52 -15.09 11.41
C ASN A 337 -12.71 -15.43 12.68
N GLU A 338 -11.79 -14.55 13.08
CA GLU A 338 -10.84 -14.76 14.17
C GLU A 338 -11.44 -14.53 15.57
N TYR A 339 -12.51 -13.73 15.66
CA TYR A 339 -13.17 -13.52 16.95
C TYR A 339 -13.84 -14.78 17.48
N ASP A 340 -13.73 -15.00 18.78
CA ASP A 340 -14.44 -16.08 19.48
C ASP A 340 -15.95 -16.00 19.28
N LYS A 341 -16.66 -17.15 19.42
CA LYS A 341 -18.12 -17.23 19.18
C LYS A 341 -18.91 -16.25 20.04
N ASP A 342 -18.49 -16.03 21.26
CA ASP A 342 -19.17 -15.16 22.21
C ASP A 342 -18.76 -13.69 22.12
N HIS A 343 -17.74 -13.37 21.30
CA HIS A 343 -17.30 -12.01 21.10
C HIS A 343 -18.34 -11.20 20.31
N PRO A 344 -18.72 -9.99 20.76
CA PRO A 344 -19.76 -9.18 20.11
C PRO A 344 -19.54 -8.96 18.61
N TYR A 345 -18.27 -8.82 18.16
CA TYR A 345 -17.90 -8.55 16.77
C TYR A 345 -18.03 -9.77 15.86
N ARG A 346 -18.17 -10.98 16.41
CA ARG A 346 -18.48 -12.17 15.63
C ARG A 346 -19.74 -12.00 14.77
N LYS A 347 -20.69 -11.19 15.22
CA LYS A 347 -21.93 -10.87 14.48
C LYS A 347 -21.67 -10.13 13.16
N PHE A 348 -20.52 -9.45 13.01
CA PHE A 348 -20.16 -8.74 11.79
C PHE A 348 -19.61 -9.66 10.69
N SER A 349 -19.02 -10.81 11.04
CA SER A 349 -18.26 -11.67 10.11
C SER A 349 -19.01 -11.96 8.81
N LYS A 350 -20.28 -12.34 8.89
CA LYS A 350 -21.11 -12.60 7.71
C LYS A 350 -21.24 -11.38 6.79
N TRP A 351 -21.54 -10.23 7.37
CA TRP A 351 -21.80 -9.00 6.62
C TRP A 351 -20.54 -8.42 6.01
N PHE A 352 -19.43 -8.46 6.75
CA PHE A 352 -18.15 -7.95 6.28
C PHE A 352 -17.56 -8.83 5.19
N GLN A 353 -17.70 -10.16 5.27
CA GLN A 353 -17.31 -11.05 4.18
C GLN A 353 -18.11 -10.77 2.88
N ILE A 354 -19.42 -10.47 2.98
CA ILE A 354 -20.22 -10.10 1.82
C ILE A 354 -19.79 -8.75 1.24
N ILE A 355 -19.47 -7.77 2.08
CA ILE A 355 -18.95 -6.46 1.66
C ILE A 355 -17.57 -6.63 1.03
N ASP A 356 -16.73 -7.53 1.54
CA ASP A 356 -15.39 -7.81 1.04
C ASP A 356 -15.41 -8.43 -0.37
N GLU A 357 -16.39 -9.28 -0.68
CA GLU A 357 -16.59 -9.83 -2.03
C GLU A 357 -17.10 -8.79 -3.07
N TYR A 358 -17.38 -7.57 -2.66
CA TYR A 358 -17.78 -6.54 -3.59
C TYR A 358 -16.58 -5.98 -4.35
N THR A 359 -16.74 -5.72 -5.65
CA THR A 359 -15.64 -5.44 -6.58
C THR A 359 -14.94 -4.10 -6.40
N ASN A 360 -15.50 -3.17 -5.62
CA ASN A 360 -14.84 -1.90 -5.30
C ASN A 360 -14.81 -1.63 -3.79
N ASN A 361 -13.92 -0.73 -3.37
CA ASN A 361 -13.63 -0.47 -1.97
C ASN A 361 -14.61 0.49 -1.26
N TYR A 362 -15.49 1.19 -1.99
CA TYR A 362 -16.37 2.20 -1.38
C TYR A 362 -17.26 1.64 -0.24
N PRO A 363 -17.89 0.46 -0.37
CA PRO A 363 -18.63 -0.13 0.74
C PRO A 363 -17.80 -0.35 2.02
N ARG A 364 -16.52 -0.74 1.89
CA ARG A 364 -15.62 -0.92 3.05
C ARG A 364 -15.32 0.40 3.75
N PHE A 365 -15.18 1.50 3.00
CA PHE A 365 -14.91 2.82 3.58
C PHE A 365 -16.01 3.25 4.56
N VAL A 366 -17.26 2.89 4.30
CA VAL A 366 -18.36 3.19 5.24
C VAL A 366 -18.15 2.49 6.58
N ILE A 367 -17.70 1.22 6.55
CA ILE A 367 -17.42 0.46 7.78
C ILE A 367 -16.29 1.11 8.56
N PHE A 368 -15.18 1.48 7.89
CA PHE A 368 -14.05 2.13 8.55
C PHE A 368 -14.44 3.48 9.15
N VAL A 369 -15.21 4.29 8.41
CA VAL A 369 -15.69 5.59 8.90
C VAL A 369 -16.66 5.42 10.07
N TYR A 370 -17.56 4.42 10.02
CA TYR A 370 -18.46 4.14 11.14
C TYR A 370 -17.68 3.76 12.40
N LEU A 371 -16.73 2.84 12.29
CA LEU A 371 -15.85 2.44 13.39
C LEU A 371 -15.05 3.64 13.91
N PHE A 372 -14.52 4.47 13.02
CA PHE A 372 -13.76 5.67 13.41
C PHE A 372 -14.58 6.63 14.28
N TYR A 373 -15.80 6.96 13.88
CA TYR A 373 -16.61 7.95 14.62
C TYR A 373 -17.32 7.37 15.85
N ASN A 374 -17.70 6.10 15.82
CA ASN A 374 -18.57 5.53 16.85
C ASN A 374 -17.84 4.66 17.89
N SER A 375 -16.58 4.27 17.67
CA SER A 375 -15.84 3.48 18.66
C SER A 375 -14.98 4.34 19.58
N THR A 376 -14.68 3.81 20.76
CA THR A 376 -13.62 4.28 21.67
C THR A 376 -12.44 3.31 21.63
N ILE A 377 -11.25 3.78 21.99
CA ILE A 377 -10.04 2.95 22.11
C ILE A 377 -9.83 2.59 23.57
N ASP A 378 -9.68 1.31 23.89
CA ASP A 378 -9.36 0.83 25.23
C ASP A 378 -7.86 0.90 25.54
N LYS A 379 -7.46 0.48 26.76
CA LYS A 379 -6.06 0.47 27.21
C LYS A 379 -5.17 -0.50 26.40
N ASN A 380 -5.77 -1.48 25.74
CA ASN A 380 -5.08 -2.49 24.95
C ASN A 380 -5.10 -2.14 23.46
N GLN A 381 -5.42 -0.92 23.08
CA GLN A 381 -5.53 -0.45 21.70
C GLN A 381 -6.62 -1.17 20.90
N ASN A 382 -7.69 -1.66 21.54
CA ASN A 382 -8.83 -2.24 20.83
C ASN A 382 -9.93 -1.19 20.63
N LEU A 383 -10.63 -1.28 19.49
CA LEU A 383 -11.84 -0.49 19.26
C LEU A 383 -13.02 -1.13 20.01
N ILE A 384 -13.74 -0.33 20.78
CA ILE A 384 -14.90 -0.77 21.58
C ILE A 384 -16.16 -0.07 21.09
N LEU A 385 -17.19 -0.87 20.80
CA LEU A 385 -18.55 -0.43 20.50
C LEU A 385 -19.52 -0.91 21.59
N ASN A 386 -20.51 -0.12 21.93
CA ASN A 386 -21.62 -0.59 22.75
C ASN A 386 -22.65 -1.40 21.91
N ASN A 387 -23.60 -2.05 22.59
CA ASN A 387 -24.57 -2.92 21.92
C ASN A 387 -25.40 -2.19 20.85
N GLN A 388 -25.83 -0.96 21.12
CA GLN A 388 -26.60 -0.15 20.16
C GLN A 388 -25.77 0.17 18.91
N GLN A 389 -24.49 0.50 19.07
CA GLN A 389 -23.57 0.78 17.96
C GLN A 389 -23.31 -0.48 17.14
N ILE A 390 -23.22 -1.65 17.79
CA ILE A 390 -23.10 -2.95 17.11
C ILE A 390 -24.34 -3.22 16.24
N ASP A 391 -25.53 -3.08 16.80
CA ASP A 391 -26.79 -3.32 16.09
C ASP A 391 -26.94 -2.33 14.90
N ASN A 392 -26.58 -1.07 15.11
CA ASN A 392 -26.59 -0.05 14.06
C ASN A 392 -25.59 -0.39 12.93
N LEU A 393 -24.40 -0.88 13.26
CA LEU A 393 -23.41 -1.26 12.25
C LEU A 393 -23.84 -2.48 11.43
N ILE A 394 -24.54 -3.44 12.07
CA ILE A 394 -25.14 -4.58 11.35
C ILE A 394 -26.19 -4.06 10.37
N LEU A 395 -27.10 -3.22 10.82
CA LEU A 395 -28.16 -2.67 9.96
C LEU A 395 -27.60 -1.83 8.81
N LEU A 396 -26.62 -0.99 9.10
CA LEU A 396 -25.88 -0.21 8.09
C LEU A 396 -25.23 -1.13 7.06
N SER A 397 -24.54 -2.18 7.50
CA SER A 397 -23.90 -3.17 6.61
C SER A 397 -24.93 -3.84 5.69
N GLN A 398 -26.09 -4.23 6.20
CA GLN A 398 -27.18 -4.80 5.42
C GLN A 398 -27.70 -3.81 4.37
N ASN A 399 -27.88 -2.54 4.73
CA ASN A 399 -28.35 -1.52 3.79
C ASN A 399 -27.32 -1.20 2.70
N ILE A 400 -26.02 -1.14 3.05
CA ILE A 400 -24.94 -0.98 2.07
C ILE A 400 -24.93 -2.15 1.08
N ILE A 401 -25.08 -3.38 1.56
CA ILE A 401 -25.18 -4.58 0.69
C ILE A 401 -26.38 -4.45 -0.24
N ARG A 402 -27.57 -4.14 0.29
CA ARG A 402 -28.78 -3.94 -0.54
C ARG A 402 -28.52 -2.91 -1.63
N TYR A 403 -28.02 -1.73 -1.27
CA TYR A 403 -27.79 -0.68 -2.25
C TYR A 403 -26.72 -1.03 -3.28
N SER A 404 -25.54 -1.50 -2.81
CA SER A 404 -24.38 -1.76 -3.67
C SER A 404 -24.62 -2.94 -4.64
N TYR A 405 -25.31 -3.97 -4.20
CA TYR A 405 -25.59 -5.15 -5.03
C TYR A 405 -26.72 -4.93 -6.04
N LEU A 406 -27.62 -3.97 -5.79
CA LEU A 406 -28.68 -3.61 -6.72
C LEU A 406 -28.22 -2.72 -7.84
N HIS A 407 -27.41 -1.72 -7.54
CA HIS A 407 -26.96 -0.75 -8.52
C HIS A 407 -25.78 -1.26 -9.35
N THR A 408 -25.87 -1.04 -10.67
CA THR A 408 -24.81 -1.43 -11.62
C THR A 408 -23.77 -0.33 -11.85
N SER A 409 -24.12 0.91 -11.53
CA SER A 409 -23.27 2.08 -11.74
C SER A 409 -22.37 2.31 -10.54
N ALA A 410 -21.06 2.08 -10.70
CA ALA A 410 -20.06 2.38 -9.67
C ALA A 410 -20.08 3.85 -9.23
N MET A 411 -20.42 4.77 -10.14
CA MET A 411 -20.52 6.20 -9.85
C MET A 411 -21.71 6.52 -8.93
N LYS A 412 -22.89 5.93 -9.17
CA LYS A 412 -24.05 6.09 -8.27
C LYS A 412 -23.72 5.59 -6.87
N ILE A 413 -23.10 4.41 -6.75
CA ILE A 413 -22.71 3.82 -5.48
C ILE A 413 -21.71 4.72 -4.76
N LYS A 414 -20.71 5.24 -5.45
CA LYS A 414 -19.71 6.16 -4.90
C LYS A 414 -20.34 7.39 -4.26
N PHE A 415 -21.21 8.10 -4.96
CA PHE A 415 -21.82 9.32 -4.43
C PHE A 415 -22.80 9.06 -3.30
N GLU A 416 -23.52 7.95 -3.34
CA GLU A 416 -24.40 7.58 -2.24
C GLU A 416 -23.59 7.24 -0.98
N ILE A 417 -22.49 6.53 -1.13
CA ILE A 417 -21.56 6.23 -0.02
C ILE A 417 -20.99 7.52 0.58
N PHE A 418 -20.67 8.54 -0.21
CA PHE A 418 -20.21 9.82 0.33
C PHE A 418 -21.26 10.51 1.19
N LYS A 419 -22.55 10.44 0.82
CA LYS A 419 -23.64 10.94 1.66
C LYS A 419 -23.79 10.14 2.95
N ILE A 420 -23.67 8.82 2.90
CA ILE A 420 -23.67 7.96 4.10
C ILE A 420 -22.52 8.35 5.03
N ILE A 421 -21.32 8.55 4.50
CA ILE A 421 -20.13 8.96 5.24
C ILE A 421 -20.36 10.33 5.91
N GLU A 422 -20.94 11.30 5.21
CA GLU A 422 -21.32 12.60 5.76
C GLU A 422 -22.30 12.44 6.95
N THR A 423 -23.32 11.62 6.77
CA THR A 423 -24.33 11.34 7.79
C THR A 423 -23.72 10.73 9.05
N ILE A 424 -22.82 9.76 8.89
CA ILE A 424 -22.10 9.15 9.99
C ILE A 424 -21.25 10.19 10.73
N ALA A 425 -20.49 10.99 9.98
CA ALA A 425 -19.60 11.99 10.55
C ALA A 425 -20.34 13.12 11.30
N LYS A 426 -21.54 13.47 10.84
CA LYS A 426 -22.40 14.50 11.47
C LYS A 426 -23.40 13.93 12.47
N ASN A 427 -23.43 12.62 12.65
CA ASN A 427 -24.40 11.92 13.50
C ASN A 427 -25.85 12.33 13.20
N THR A 428 -26.21 12.33 11.91
CA THR A 428 -27.56 12.70 11.44
C THR A 428 -28.26 11.49 10.81
N PRO A 429 -29.61 11.45 10.81
CA PRO A 429 -30.34 10.38 10.14
C PRO A 429 -30.05 10.34 8.63
N TYR A 430 -30.00 9.14 8.07
CA TYR A 430 -29.78 8.92 6.65
C TYR A 430 -30.99 8.26 5.98
N SER A 431 -31.30 8.69 4.75
CA SER A 431 -32.21 7.99 3.86
C SER A 431 -31.58 7.90 2.46
N PHE A 432 -31.67 6.73 1.82
CA PHE A 432 -31.17 6.57 0.46
C PHE A 432 -31.87 7.52 -0.51
N SER A 433 -31.10 8.13 -1.44
CA SER A 433 -31.62 9.10 -2.40
C SER A 433 -32.58 8.45 -3.40
N ASP A 434 -32.29 7.19 -3.80
CA ASP A 434 -33.13 6.42 -4.69
C ASP A 434 -33.93 5.39 -3.88
N LYS A 435 -35.20 5.14 -4.23
CA LYS A 435 -35.92 3.97 -3.72
C LYS A 435 -35.13 2.74 -4.11
N ILE A 436 -34.77 1.92 -3.12
CA ILE A 436 -34.19 0.60 -3.37
C ILE A 436 -35.29 -0.19 -4.11
N GLU A 437 -35.08 -0.49 -5.39
CA GLU A 437 -36.01 -1.31 -6.17
C GLU A 437 -36.15 -2.65 -5.48
N LYS A 438 -37.41 -3.09 -5.24
CA LYS A 438 -37.68 -4.41 -4.69
C LYS A 438 -37.37 -5.44 -5.77
N LEU A 439 -36.36 -6.28 -5.51
CA LEU A 439 -36.03 -7.38 -6.42
C LEU A 439 -36.95 -8.56 -6.19
N LYS A 440 -37.34 -9.19 -7.29
CA LYS A 440 -38.12 -10.42 -7.31
C LYS A 440 -37.21 -11.63 -7.54
N LYS A 441 -37.70 -12.84 -7.28
CA LYS A 441 -36.96 -14.08 -7.50
C LYS A 441 -36.34 -14.19 -8.89
N GLU A 442 -37.09 -13.76 -9.92
CA GLU A 442 -36.67 -13.80 -11.32
C GLU A 442 -35.43 -12.95 -11.59
N ASP A 443 -35.20 -11.91 -10.77
CA ASP A 443 -34.04 -11.02 -10.90
C ASP A 443 -32.73 -11.70 -10.47
N PHE A 444 -32.80 -12.78 -9.70
CA PHE A 444 -31.65 -13.57 -9.27
C PHE A 444 -31.38 -14.80 -10.13
N THR A 445 -32.24 -15.09 -11.11
CA THR A 445 -31.99 -16.14 -12.09
C THR A 445 -30.95 -15.70 -13.13
N SER A 446 -30.42 -16.65 -13.90
CA SER A 446 -29.17 -16.61 -14.67
C SER A 446 -28.84 -15.38 -15.53
N PHE A 447 -29.79 -14.51 -15.81
CA PHE A 447 -29.57 -13.42 -16.78
C PHE A 447 -29.21 -12.05 -16.21
N ARG A 448 -29.43 -11.79 -14.91
CA ARG A 448 -29.22 -10.47 -14.32
C ARG A 448 -28.03 -10.33 -13.37
N VAL A 449 -27.51 -11.45 -12.87
CA VAL A 449 -26.36 -11.43 -11.96
C VAL A 449 -25.07 -11.33 -12.76
N LYS A 450 -24.46 -10.15 -12.82
CA LYS A 450 -23.14 -9.97 -13.44
C LYS A 450 -22.08 -10.78 -12.68
N ASP A 451 -21.11 -11.34 -13.42
CA ASP A 451 -20.10 -12.26 -12.89
C ASP A 451 -19.36 -11.75 -11.64
N GLY A 452 -19.03 -10.45 -11.58
CA GLY A 452 -18.32 -9.86 -10.45
C GLY A 452 -19.12 -9.79 -9.13
N ARG A 453 -20.46 -9.96 -9.15
CA ARG A 453 -21.31 -9.92 -7.94
C ARG A 453 -21.84 -11.29 -7.52
N LYS A 454 -21.66 -12.30 -8.36
CA LYS A 454 -22.20 -13.64 -8.17
C LYS A 454 -21.74 -14.28 -6.85
N LYS A 455 -20.48 -14.11 -6.52
CA LYS A 455 -19.89 -14.64 -5.28
C LYS A 455 -20.55 -14.04 -4.03
N GLY A 456 -20.74 -12.73 -4.01
CA GLY A 456 -21.42 -12.06 -2.91
C GLY A 456 -22.89 -12.46 -2.78
N PHE A 457 -23.61 -12.63 -3.90
CA PHE A 457 -25.00 -13.10 -3.85
C PHE A 457 -25.12 -14.53 -3.30
N ILE A 458 -24.24 -15.47 -3.70
CA ILE A 458 -24.28 -16.82 -3.14
C ILE A 458 -23.87 -16.82 -1.67
N LEU A 459 -22.86 -16.05 -1.29
CA LEU A 459 -22.44 -15.91 0.09
C LEU A 459 -23.59 -15.37 0.96
N LEU A 460 -24.27 -14.32 0.51
CA LEU A 460 -25.45 -13.76 1.16
C LEU A 460 -26.57 -14.79 1.29
N ALA A 461 -26.96 -15.46 0.18
CA ALA A 461 -28.05 -16.45 0.20
C ALA A 461 -27.78 -17.63 1.13
N ILE A 462 -26.50 -18.04 1.26
CA ILE A 462 -26.10 -19.09 2.20
C ILE A 462 -26.12 -18.58 3.64
N TYR A 463 -25.60 -17.38 3.91
CA TYR A 463 -25.55 -16.80 5.26
C TYR A 463 -26.93 -16.38 5.81
N LEU A 464 -27.92 -16.20 4.94
CA LEU A 464 -29.32 -16.00 5.33
C LEU A 464 -30.00 -17.33 5.75
N SER A 465 -29.34 -18.47 5.55
CA SER A 465 -29.85 -19.77 6.01
C SER A 465 -29.85 -19.84 7.54
N LYS A 466 -30.87 -20.48 8.09
CA LYS A 466 -30.98 -20.71 9.53
C LYS A 466 -29.76 -21.51 10.04
N ASN A 467 -29.19 -21.07 11.14
CA ASN A 467 -28.04 -21.69 11.80
C ASN A 467 -26.71 -21.72 10.99
N GLN A 468 -26.64 -21.09 9.81
CA GLN A 468 -25.37 -20.96 9.12
C GLN A 468 -24.54 -19.86 9.76
N GLU A 469 -23.34 -20.18 10.24
CA GLU A 469 -22.34 -19.23 10.72
C GLU A 469 -21.42 -18.77 9.58
N ALA A 470 -20.69 -17.66 9.77
CA ALA A 470 -19.60 -17.29 8.90
C ALA A 470 -18.49 -18.36 8.93
N ILE A 471 -17.85 -18.59 7.80
CA ILE A 471 -16.76 -19.55 7.65
C ILE A 471 -15.53 -18.86 7.10
N TYR A 472 -14.34 -19.35 7.49
CA TYR A 472 -13.07 -18.91 6.92
C TYR A 472 -12.01 -20.04 7.09
N PRO A 473 -11.14 -20.28 6.10
CA PRO A 473 -11.24 -19.76 4.74
C PRO A 473 -12.45 -20.32 3.99
N TYR A 474 -12.91 -19.60 2.96
CA TYR A 474 -13.99 -20.07 2.10
C TYR A 474 -13.60 -20.00 0.62
N TYR A 475 -14.23 -20.86 -0.18
CA TYR A 475 -13.95 -21.00 -1.61
C TYR A 475 -15.26 -21.17 -2.38
N PHE A 476 -15.18 -20.95 -3.70
CA PHE A 476 -16.32 -21.13 -4.58
C PHE A 476 -16.02 -22.22 -5.61
N HIS A 477 -16.90 -23.23 -5.69
CA HIS A 477 -16.83 -24.30 -6.66
C HIS A 477 -18.09 -24.33 -7.52
N ASN A 478 -17.95 -24.74 -8.80
CA ASN A 478 -19.09 -24.95 -9.66
C ASN A 478 -19.60 -26.41 -9.55
N ILE A 479 -20.92 -26.61 -9.53
CA ILE A 479 -21.54 -27.94 -9.64
C ILE A 479 -21.35 -28.44 -11.06
N ILE A 480 -21.79 -27.67 -12.04
CA ILE A 480 -21.67 -27.96 -13.46
C ILE A 480 -20.39 -27.32 -13.99
N THR A 481 -19.48 -28.15 -14.50
CA THR A 481 -18.21 -27.70 -15.09
C THR A 481 -18.18 -28.09 -16.57
N ASN A 482 -17.37 -27.39 -17.38
CA ASN A 482 -17.16 -27.71 -18.78
C ASN A 482 -16.70 -29.16 -19.02
N ILE A 483 -16.08 -29.76 -18.01
CA ILE A 483 -15.56 -31.15 -18.06
C ILE A 483 -16.71 -32.17 -17.93
N ASN A 484 -17.80 -31.81 -17.30
CA ASN A 484 -18.92 -32.71 -17.02
C ASN A 484 -20.04 -32.68 -18.06
N GLN A 485 -19.88 -31.98 -19.18
CA GLN A 485 -20.87 -31.98 -20.27
C GLN A 485 -21.21 -33.40 -20.78
N LYS A 486 -20.25 -34.33 -20.71
CA LYS A 486 -20.45 -35.73 -21.12
C LYS A 486 -21.20 -36.57 -20.10
N ASN A 487 -21.33 -36.10 -18.86
CA ASN A 487 -21.94 -36.84 -17.72
C ASN A 487 -23.25 -36.21 -17.24
N LEU A 488 -23.74 -35.16 -17.93
CA LEU A 488 -25.10 -34.68 -17.68
C LEU A 488 -26.08 -35.79 -18.06
N ASN A 489 -26.91 -36.19 -17.10
CA ASN A 489 -27.96 -37.17 -17.40
C ASN A 489 -28.96 -36.59 -18.40
N SER A 490 -29.81 -37.41 -18.96
CA SER A 490 -30.79 -37.07 -20.01
C SER A 490 -31.81 -36.00 -19.62
N SER A 491 -31.78 -35.52 -18.37
CA SER A 491 -32.67 -34.43 -17.88
C SER A 491 -32.22 -33.04 -18.28
N TRP A 492 -30.97 -32.87 -18.83
CA TRP A 492 -30.40 -31.61 -19.19
C TRP A 492 -30.37 -31.45 -20.72
N GLU A 493 -30.97 -30.38 -21.27
CA GLU A 493 -30.84 -30.01 -22.68
C GLU A 493 -29.54 -29.25 -22.94
N LYS A 494 -28.89 -29.46 -24.10
CA LYS A 494 -27.64 -28.81 -24.45
C LYS A 494 -27.72 -27.27 -24.45
N GLN A 495 -28.90 -26.72 -24.72
CA GLN A 495 -29.11 -25.25 -24.74
C GLN A 495 -29.10 -24.66 -23.33
N ASP A 496 -29.47 -25.44 -22.33
CA ASP A 496 -29.60 -25.03 -20.92
C ASP A 496 -28.24 -24.84 -20.25
N TYR A 497 -27.21 -25.54 -20.75
CA TYR A 497 -25.88 -25.50 -20.13
C TYR A 497 -25.27 -24.10 -20.00
N LYS A 498 -25.35 -23.27 -21.07
CA LYS A 498 -24.84 -21.87 -21.04
C LYS A 498 -25.62 -20.98 -20.08
N ILE A 499 -26.89 -21.26 -19.93
CA ILE A 499 -27.80 -20.52 -19.06
C ILE A 499 -27.50 -20.87 -17.60
N TYR A 500 -27.48 -22.16 -17.28
CA TYR A 500 -27.37 -22.63 -15.89
C TYR A 500 -25.96 -22.56 -15.33
N SER A 501 -24.92 -22.65 -16.17
CA SER A 501 -23.54 -22.47 -15.74
C SER A 501 -23.28 -21.09 -15.10
N ASN A 502 -24.10 -20.10 -15.46
CA ASN A 502 -23.99 -18.72 -14.94
C ASN A 502 -24.95 -18.42 -13.78
N SER A 503 -25.86 -19.35 -13.42
CA SER A 503 -26.76 -19.18 -12.27
C SER A 503 -26.00 -19.21 -10.94
N ILE A 504 -26.52 -18.48 -9.94
CA ILE A 504 -26.06 -18.61 -8.54
C ILE A 504 -26.25 -20.03 -8.03
N ALA A 505 -27.24 -20.77 -8.53
CA ALA A 505 -27.50 -22.15 -8.16
C ALA A 505 -26.38 -23.11 -8.60
N ASN A 506 -25.58 -22.75 -9.59
CA ASN A 506 -24.40 -23.52 -9.99
C ASN A 506 -23.17 -23.29 -9.09
N LEU A 507 -23.18 -22.26 -8.26
CA LEU A 507 -22.03 -21.89 -7.42
C LEU A 507 -22.21 -22.47 -6.01
N LEU A 508 -21.21 -23.22 -5.55
CA LEU A 508 -21.13 -23.74 -4.18
C LEU A 508 -20.21 -22.86 -3.35
N LEU A 509 -20.65 -22.48 -2.15
CA LEU A 509 -19.78 -22.02 -1.10
C LEU A 509 -19.21 -23.24 -0.36
N THR A 510 -17.91 -23.26 -0.07
CA THR A 510 -17.24 -24.37 0.61
C THR A 510 -16.04 -23.89 1.43
N ASP A 511 -15.69 -24.62 2.47
CA ASP A 511 -14.45 -24.47 3.26
C ASP A 511 -13.31 -25.38 2.74
N ILE A 512 -13.49 -26.01 1.58
CA ILE A 512 -12.57 -26.99 1.01
C ILE A 512 -11.84 -26.39 -0.19
N LYS A 513 -10.52 -26.22 -0.09
CA LYS A 513 -9.67 -25.58 -1.12
C LYS A 513 -9.53 -26.39 -2.41
N ARG A 514 -9.64 -27.74 -2.41
CA ARG A 514 -9.20 -28.62 -3.50
C ARG A 514 -10.17 -28.65 -4.69
N LYS A 515 -9.66 -28.23 -5.87
CA LYS A 515 -10.39 -28.27 -7.16
C LYS A 515 -10.16 -29.54 -7.99
N THR A 516 -9.13 -30.34 -7.70
CA THR A 516 -8.58 -31.39 -8.62
C THR A 516 -9.01 -32.81 -8.31
N GLN A 517 -9.83 -33.05 -7.30
CA GLN A 517 -10.28 -34.39 -6.95
C GLN A 517 -11.50 -34.81 -7.79
N ALA A 518 -11.64 -36.12 -8.04
CA ALA A 518 -12.82 -36.70 -8.64
C ALA A 518 -14.08 -36.35 -7.83
N LEU A 519 -15.25 -36.28 -8.49
CA LEU A 519 -16.48 -35.81 -7.86
C LEU A 519 -16.84 -36.62 -6.60
N ASN A 520 -16.70 -37.96 -6.64
CA ASN A 520 -16.97 -38.85 -5.50
C ASN A 520 -16.09 -38.51 -4.28
N GLN A 521 -14.82 -38.20 -4.48
CA GLN A 521 -13.91 -37.79 -3.39
C GLN A 521 -14.28 -36.41 -2.83
N ARG A 522 -14.75 -35.51 -3.67
CA ARG A 522 -15.23 -34.18 -3.24
C ARG A 522 -16.53 -34.31 -2.45
N VAL A 523 -17.45 -35.20 -2.84
CA VAL A 523 -18.71 -35.45 -2.15
C VAL A 523 -18.47 -35.88 -0.71
N GLU A 524 -17.54 -36.79 -0.46
CA GLU A 524 -17.21 -37.20 0.91
C GLU A 524 -16.62 -36.06 1.75
N ALA A 525 -15.83 -35.20 1.15
CA ALA A 525 -15.34 -34.02 1.83
C ALA A 525 -16.47 -33.01 2.12
N TYR A 526 -17.39 -32.80 1.16
CA TYR A 526 -18.52 -31.88 1.31
C TYR A 526 -19.50 -32.30 2.43
N LYS A 527 -19.65 -33.58 2.70
CA LYS A 527 -20.43 -34.06 3.86
C LYS A 527 -19.91 -33.56 5.19
N LYS A 528 -18.60 -33.25 5.28
CA LYS A 528 -17.92 -32.73 6.47
C LYS A 528 -17.73 -31.21 6.46
N SER A 529 -18.22 -30.52 5.44
CA SER A 529 -18.11 -29.07 5.31
C SER A 529 -18.83 -28.34 6.44
N LYS A 530 -18.35 -27.18 6.84
CA LYS A 530 -19.03 -26.26 7.75
C LYS A 530 -20.22 -25.54 7.10
N VAL A 531 -20.42 -25.70 5.79
CA VAL A 531 -21.52 -25.10 5.04
C VAL A 531 -22.72 -26.04 5.03
N ILE A 532 -23.76 -25.67 5.76
CA ILE A 532 -24.97 -26.50 5.92
C ILE A 532 -25.65 -26.80 4.57
N ASP A 533 -25.75 -25.80 3.69
CA ASP A 533 -26.31 -25.97 2.34
C ASP A 533 -25.52 -27.02 1.54
N LEU A 534 -24.20 -27.04 1.67
CA LEU A 534 -23.32 -27.98 0.99
C LEU A 534 -23.43 -29.41 1.60
N GLN A 535 -23.50 -29.52 2.92
CA GLN A 535 -23.76 -30.83 3.58
C GLN A 535 -25.04 -31.45 3.05
N ASN A 536 -26.15 -30.68 3.02
CA ASN A 536 -27.46 -31.15 2.55
C ASN A 536 -27.44 -31.53 1.07
N LEU A 537 -26.69 -30.83 0.26
CA LEU A 537 -26.57 -31.08 -1.18
C LEU A 537 -25.65 -32.26 -1.49
N SER A 538 -24.67 -32.56 -0.63
CA SER A 538 -23.60 -33.53 -0.89
C SER A 538 -24.12 -34.92 -1.29
N ASN A 539 -25.20 -35.41 -0.67
CA ASN A 539 -25.77 -36.70 -0.97
C ASN A 539 -26.42 -36.79 -2.36
N ARG A 540 -26.77 -35.65 -2.98
CA ARG A 540 -27.41 -35.59 -4.31
C ARG A 540 -26.44 -35.20 -5.43
N LEU A 541 -25.20 -34.81 -5.11
CA LEU A 541 -24.26 -34.27 -6.12
C LEU A 541 -23.82 -35.27 -7.17
N ASN A 542 -23.83 -36.59 -6.86
CA ASN A 542 -23.49 -37.63 -7.84
C ASN A 542 -24.56 -37.79 -8.93
N ASP A 543 -25.84 -37.61 -8.56
CA ASP A 543 -27.00 -37.77 -9.42
C ASP A 543 -27.73 -36.44 -9.64
N PHE A 544 -27.03 -35.32 -9.44
CA PHE A 544 -27.60 -33.99 -9.50
C PHE A 544 -28.25 -33.72 -10.86
N ASN A 545 -29.55 -33.55 -10.85
CA ASN A 545 -30.37 -33.38 -12.04
C ASN A 545 -30.93 -31.97 -12.17
N TYR A 546 -31.65 -31.70 -13.26
CA TYR A 546 -32.28 -30.42 -13.53
C TYR A 546 -33.29 -30.00 -12.46
N GLN A 547 -34.04 -30.94 -11.91
CA GLN A 547 -35.00 -30.63 -10.86
C GLN A 547 -34.32 -30.21 -9.57
N ASP A 548 -33.22 -30.89 -9.16
CA ASP A 548 -32.41 -30.51 -8.00
C ASP A 548 -31.82 -29.08 -8.17
N PHE A 549 -31.41 -28.74 -9.41
CA PHE A 549 -30.93 -27.42 -9.73
C PHE A 549 -32.02 -26.36 -9.56
N LYS A 550 -33.23 -26.60 -10.09
CA LYS A 550 -34.37 -25.67 -9.97
C LYS A 550 -34.84 -25.50 -8.52
N GLU A 551 -34.89 -26.55 -7.73
CA GLU A 551 -35.20 -26.47 -6.31
C GLU A 551 -34.19 -25.65 -5.53
N ARG A 552 -32.88 -25.79 -5.88
CA ARG A 552 -31.82 -24.99 -5.29
C ARG A 552 -31.93 -23.52 -5.72
N GLU A 553 -32.16 -23.26 -7.00
CA GLU A 553 -32.32 -21.90 -7.54
C GLU A 553 -33.47 -21.16 -6.85
N GLU A 554 -34.63 -21.80 -6.74
CA GLU A 554 -35.81 -21.30 -6.06
C GLU A 554 -35.52 -20.96 -4.58
N ARG A 555 -34.88 -21.88 -3.86
CA ARG A 555 -34.53 -21.70 -2.44
C ARG A 555 -33.58 -20.54 -2.21
N LEU A 556 -32.54 -20.41 -3.04
CA LEU A 556 -31.57 -19.32 -2.92
C LEU A 556 -32.18 -17.98 -3.31
N SER A 557 -32.95 -17.93 -4.41
CA SER A 557 -33.60 -16.72 -4.89
C SER A 557 -34.66 -16.20 -3.90
N SER A 558 -35.42 -17.12 -3.25
CA SER A 558 -36.40 -16.72 -2.23
C SER A 558 -35.74 -16.02 -1.02
N ARG A 559 -34.60 -16.53 -0.55
CA ARG A 559 -33.87 -15.88 0.54
C ARG A 559 -33.36 -14.48 0.16
N LEU A 560 -32.87 -14.35 -1.06
CA LEU A 560 -32.41 -13.06 -1.57
C LEU A 560 -33.58 -12.07 -1.74
N GLU A 561 -34.71 -12.52 -2.30
CA GLU A 561 -35.93 -11.71 -2.41
C GLU A 561 -36.39 -11.19 -1.05
N GLU A 562 -36.47 -12.05 -0.04
CA GLU A 562 -36.84 -11.66 1.32
C GLU A 562 -35.87 -10.59 1.88
N PHE A 563 -34.55 -10.77 1.71
CA PHE A 563 -33.55 -9.81 2.17
C PHE A 563 -33.68 -8.46 1.45
N PHE A 564 -33.80 -8.48 0.12
CA PHE A 564 -33.85 -7.24 -0.69
C PHE A 564 -35.21 -6.54 -0.64
N SER A 565 -36.27 -7.21 -0.18
CA SER A 565 -37.61 -6.64 0.02
C SER A 565 -37.84 -6.03 1.40
N SER A 566 -36.88 -6.17 2.32
CA SER A 566 -36.99 -5.66 3.68
C SER A 566 -37.00 -4.13 3.71
N ASP A 567 -37.99 -3.54 4.38
CA ASP A 567 -38.12 -2.10 4.57
C ASP A 567 -37.33 -1.56 5.79
N LYS A 568 -36.54 -2.42 6.48
CA LYS A 568 -35.69 -1.98 7.61
C LYS A 568 -34.55 -1.11 7.07
N LEU A 569 -34.64 0.19 7.36
CA LEU A 569 -33.62 1.18 7.04
C LEU A 569 -32.74 1.46 8.27
N TRP A 570 -31.50 1.90 8.00
CA TRP A 570 -30.56 2.35 9.03
C TRP A 570 -30.87 3.75 9.49
#